data_7f515e7066ca78f949a07fe470779ec2
#
_entry.id   7f515e7066ca78f949a07fe470779ec2
#
_cell.length_a   1.000
_cell.length_b   1.000
_cell.length_c   1.000
_cell.angle_alpha   90.00
_cell.angle_beta   90.00
_cell.angle_gamma   90.00
#
_symmetry.space_group_name_H-M   'P 1'
#
loop_
_entity.id
_entity.type
_entity.pdbx_description
1 polymer ?
#
loop_
_entity_poly.entity_id
_entity_poly.type
_entity_poly.pdbx_seq_one_letter_code
_entity_poly.pdbx_strand_id
1 'polypeptide(L)'
;MRPSMRPSMRASLFGRAAGVLLGALHAAVAPAGGQPQRAPAPPGVAAPVPPLADYVGVYDYAAGGALELVAGDAALFAVIDGAKYPLRRAGPDAPDAFVNGPGDTVPFRRDAAGVVTGFVERGTFYRRRSPRVSAEAAALARPRPAVAGPYRYRRPADRGDGLPVGDIARTPLGTATAERLVAGVLDGTWPDVHGVLLYHGGRLVLEEYFYGFGSERPHQLRSATKSVVSALVGAAVARGALRGADELVLRRLPYGPPTAYANPDPRKARLTLGDLLTMRAGLACDDHDDASPGRETVLYDQPDWVKATLDLPMAADPETAAHYCSGAVAVAGRVVERAVRATLPAFADTALFRPLGIAPGTWRWDYTLTNANREYAQLHLRPRDLLKLGLLYADGGRWRGRQVLPASWVAASLAPQTQLENTGYGYYWWRPWLRVATPGAAGTAGETRVTFNAAQGNGGQKIYVVPQYDLVAVFTGGAYNADGTPPNAIMATAILPRLVAASRGAAAGAAREAPARTHPAAASEP
;
A
#
# COMPACT_ATOMS: atom_id res chain seq x y z
N MET A 1 -26.02 13.77 31.92
CA MET A 1 -26.49 12.79 30.91
C MET A 1 -25.46 12.75 29.81
N ARG A 2 -24.64 11.72 29.74
CA ARG A 2 -23.66 11.48 28.66
C ARG A 2 -24.24 10.39 27.76
N PRO A 3 -24.22 10.54 26.42
CA PRO A 3 -24.58 9.44 25.53
C PRO A 3 -23.43 8.43 25.48
N SER A 4 -23.73 7.19 25.80
CA SER A 4 -22.81 6.06 25.69
C SER A 4 -22.54 5.77 24.21
N MET A 5 -21.35 6.06 23.73
CA MET A 5 -20.87 5.52 22.45
C MET A 5 -20.59 4.03 22.62
N ARG A 6 -21.37 3.20 21.94
CA ARG A 6 -21.09 1.77 21.78
C ARG A 6 -19.88 1.62 20.84
N PRO A 7 -18.91 0.74 21.13
CA PRO A 7 -17.81 0.47 20.21
C PRO A 7 -18.35 -0.20 18.94
N SER A 8 -18.06 0.36 17.78
CA SER A 8 -18.33 -0.26 16.49
C SER A 8 -17.41 -1.49 16.33
N MET A 9 -17.95 -2.68 16.51
CA MET A 9 -17.29 -3.90 16.04
C MET A 9 -17.22 -3.88 14.52
N ARG A 10 -16.10 -3.47 13.97
CA ARG A 10 -15.79 -3.67 12.55
C ARG A 10 -15.32 -5.10 12.38
N ALA A 11 -16.21 -5.98 11.95
CA ALA A 11 -15.88 -7.35 11.61
C ALA A 11 -14.91 -7.37 10.44
N SER A 12 -13.78 -8.06 10.60
CA SER A 12 -12.78 -8.29 9.56
C SER A 12 -13.37 -9.18 8.46
N LEU A 13 -13.60 -8.60 7.29
CA LEU A 13 -14.13 -9.31 6.11
C LEU A 13 -13.09 -10.13 5.34
N PHE A 14 -11.82 -10.08 5.74
CA PHE A 14 -10.75 -10.71 4.98
C PHE A 14 -9.74 -11.37 5.92
N GLY A 15 -9.97 -12.64 6.23
CA GLY A 15 -8.99 -13.44 6.93
C GLY A 15 -9.58 -14.66 7.64
N ARG A 16 -9.97 -15.67 6.90
CA ARG A 16 -9.95 -17.08 7.33
C ARG A 16 -9.88 -17.95 6.08
N ALA A 17 -8.67 -18.32 5.66
CA ALA A 17 -8.46 -19.54 4.91
C ALA A 17 -8.47 -20.69 5.92
N ALA A 18 -9.52 -21.47 5.94
CA ALA A 18 -9.61 -22.70 6.73
C ALA A 18 -8.91 -23.82 5.96
N GLY A 19 -7.83 -24.37 6.53
CA GLY A 19 -7.26 -25.63 6.11
C GLY A 19 -8.26 -26.78 6.35
N VAL A 20 -8.61 -27.51 5.30
CA VAL A 20 -9.41 -28.72 5.37
C VAL A 20 -8.47 -29.92 5.47
N LEU A 21 -8.48 -30.58 6.63
CA LEU A 21 -7.93 -31.93 6.80
C LEU A 21 -8.83 -32.94 6.06
N LEU A 22 -8.25 -33.66 5.10
CA LEU A 22 -8.88 -34.86 4.50
C LEU A 22 -8.87 -36.00 5.50
N GLY A 23 -10.05 -36.37 6.00
CA GLY A 23 -10.31 -37.65 6.65
C GLY A 23 -11.10 -38.54 5.70
N ALA A 24 -10.48 -39.58 5.16
CA ALA A 24 -11.16 -40.57 4.35
C ALA A 24 -11.98 -41.52 5.23
N LEU A 25 -13.30 -41.52 5.07
CA LEU A 25 -14.17 -42.59 5.56
C LEU A 25 -14.77 -43.35 4.38
N HIS A 26 -14.39 -44.62 4.23
CA HIS A 26 -15.04 -45.56 3.32
C HIS A 26 -16.40 -45.96 3.90
N ALA A 27 -17.46 -45.61 3.18
CA ALA A 27 -18.77 -46.19 3.43
C ALA A 27 -19.19 -47.03 2.21
N ALA A 28 -19.56 -48.30 2.48
CA ALA A 28 -20.00 -49.26 1.51
C ALA A 28 -21.35 -48.87 0.90
N VAL A 29 -21.45 -48.98 -0.44
CA VAL A 29 -22.67 -48.74 -1.21
C VAL A 29 -23.39 -50.06 -1.43
N ALA A 30 -24.65 -50.17 -0.98
CA ALA A 30 -25.60 -51.19 -1.40
C ALA A 30 -26.34 -50.72 -2.67
N PRO A 31 -26.71 -51.63 -3.60
CA PRO A 31 -27.33 -51.23 -4.85
C PRO A 31 -28.82 -50.95 -4.65
N ALA A 32 -29.28 -49.76 -5.00
CA ALA A 32 -30.69 -49.39 -5.08
C ALA A 32 -31.17 -49.43 -6.53
N GLY A 33 -32.39 -49.97 -6.68
CA GLY A 33 -33.03 -50.34 -7.93
C GLY A 33 -33.27 -49.16 -8.90
N GLY A 34 -33.32 -49.52 -10.19
CA GLY A 34 -33.47 -48.58 -11.31
C GLY A 34 -34.79 -47.84 -11.31
N GLN A 35 -34.68 -46.53 -11.40
CA GLN A 35 -35.77 -45.66 -11.86
C GLN A 35 -35.62 -45.39 -13.36
N PRO A 36 -36.68 -45.22 -14.14
CA PRO A 36 -36.60 -44.97 -15.58
C PRO A 36 -35.93 -43.65 -15.87
N GLN A 37 -34.90 -43.64 -16.72
CA GLN A 37 -34.25 -42.45 -17.22
C GLN A 37 -35.25 -41.54 -17.91
N ARG A 38 -35.48 -40.38 -17.35
CA ARG A 38 -36.18 -39.27 -18.01
C ARG A 38 -35.29 -38.80 -19.15
N ALA A 39 -35.85 -38.70 -20.35
CA ALA A 39 -35.18 -38.15 -21.52
C ALA A 39 -34.58 -36.77 -21.18
N PRO A 40 -33.38 -36.42 -21.70
CA PRO A 40 -32.82 -35.11 -21.47
C PRO A 40 -33.78 -34.05 -22.04
N ALA A 41 -34.09 -33.04 -21.24
CA ALA A 41 -34.84 -31.86 -21.71
C ALA A 41 -34.07 -31.20 -22.85
N PRO A 42 -34.76 -30.64 -23.86
CA PRO A 42 -34.10 -29.90 -24.94
C PRO A 42 -33.24 -28.78 -24.32
N PRO A 43 -32.10 -28.43 -24.95
CA PRO A 43 -31.25 -27.35 -24.44
C PRO A 43 -32.09 -26.08 -24.31
N GLY A 44 -32.43 -25.73 -23.08
CA GLY A 44 -33.13 -24.50 -22.78
C GLY A 44 -32.30 -23.32 -23.25
N VAL A 45 -32.93 -22.35 -23.93
CA VAL A 45 -32.32 -21.06 -24.20
C VAL A 45 -31.79 -20.52 -22.87
N ALA A 46 -30.47 -20.37 -22.75
CA ALA A 46 -29.85 -19.85 -21.55
C ALA A 46 -30.56 -18.53 -21.17
N ALA A 47 -31.04 -18.44 -19.93
CA ALA A 47 -31.69 -17.24 -19.45
C ALA A 47 -30.74 -16.03 -19.68
N PRO A 48 -31.24 -14.90 -20.16
CA PRO A 48 -30.37 -13.75 -20.44
C PRO A 48 -29.67 -13.34 -19.14
N VAL A 49 -28.35 -13.16 -19.24
CA VAL A 49 -27.52 -12.75 -18.11
C VAL A 49 -27.94 -11.33 -17.67
N PRO A 50 -28.43 -11.12 -16.43
CA PRO A 50 -28.89 -9.81 -15.99
C PRO A 50 -27.75 -8.77 -16.04
N PRO A 51 -28.02 -7.51 -16.41
CA PRO A 51 -27.01 -6.46 -16.45
C PRO A 51 -26.45 -6.19 -15.04
N LEU A 52 -25.16 -5.81 -14.94
CA LEU A 52 -24.53 -5.48 -13.66
C LEU A 52 -25.21 -4.30 -12.95
N ALA A 53 -25.86 -3.42 -13.72
CA ALA A 53 -26.60 -2.27 -13.20
C ALA A 53 -27.77 -2.67 -12.27
N ASP A 54 -28.35 -3.86 -12.44
CA ASP A 54 -29.44 -4.36 -11.58
C ASP A 54 -29.02 -4.49 -10.12
N TYR A 55 -27.74 -4.77 -9.86
CA TYR A 55 -27.18 -5.03 -8.54
C TYR A 55 -26.63 -3.78 -7.87
N VAL A 56 -26.54 -2.64 -8.57
CA VAL A 56 -26.05 -1.38 -8.03
C VAL A 56 -26.97 -0.90 -6.91
N GLY A 57 -26.38 -0.49 -5.78
CA GLY A 57 -27.17 0.03 -4.67
C GLY A 57 -26.42 0.00 -3.33
N VAL A 58 -27.12 0.49 -2.32
CA VAL A 58 -26.67 0.46 -0.92
C VAL A 58 -27.38 -0.70 -0.24
N TYR A 59 -26.63 -1.51 0.47
CA TYR A 59 -27.11 -2.70 1.16
C TYR A 59 -26.83 -2.62 2.66
N ASP A 60 -27.67 -3.25 3.47
CA ASP A 60 -27.33 -3.54 4.86
C ASP A 60 -26.05 -4.38 4.88
N TYR A 61 -25.18 -4.19 5.87
CA TYR A 61 -23.98 -4.99 6.01
C TYR A 61 -23.58 -5.20 7.47
N ALA A 62 -22.56 -6.03 7.70
CA ALA A 62 -22.12 -6.48 9.00
C ALA A 62 -22.02 -5.33 10.04
N ALA A 63 -22.39 -5.65 11.29
CA ALA A 63 -22.39 -4.72 12.44
C ALA A 63 -23.23 -3.44 12.26
N GLY A 64 -24.28 -3.51 11.40
CA GLY A 64 -25.16 -2.34 11.13
C GLY A 64 -24.58 -1.31 10.19
N GLY A 65 -23.46 -1.62 9.54
CA GLY A 65 -22.86 -0.81 8.49
C GLY A 65 -23.65 -0.87 7.18
N ALA A 66 -23.17 -0.15 6.17
CA ALA A 66 -23.68 -0.19 4.82
C ALA A 66 -22.55 -0.59 3.85
N LEU A 67 -22.94 -1.35 2.82
CA LEU A 67 -22.11 -1.71 1.69
C LEU A 67 -22.68 -1.07 0.45
N GLU A 68 -21.85 -0.42 -0.35
CA GLU A 68 -22.24 0.07 -1.66
C GLU A 68 -21.75 -0.88 -2.76
N LEU A 69 -22.65 -1.26 -3.69
CA LEU A 69 -22.27 -2.02 -4.88
C LEU A 69 -22.31 -1.10 -6.09
N VAL A 70 -21.21 -1.10 -6.87
CA VAL A 70 -21.09 -0.30 -8.09
C VAL A 70 -20.71 -1.19 -9.27
N ALA A 71 -21.23 -0.88 -10.45
CA ALA A 71 -20.94 -1.61 -11.67
C ALA A 71 -19.84 -0.89 -12.46
N GLY A 72 -18.73 -1.60 -12.70
CA GLY A 72 -17.78 -1.25 -13.74
C GLY A 72 -18.20 -1.82 -15.09
N ASP A 73 -17.33 -1.74 -16.09
CA ASP A 73 -17.65 -2.19 -17.45
C ASP A 73 -17.79 -3.74 -17.54
N ALA A 74 -16.98 -4.48 -16.79
CA ALA A 74 -16.96 -5.95 -16.82
C ALA A 74 -17.19 -6.63 -15.46
N ALA A 75 -17.25 -5.89 -14.37
CA ALA A 75 -17.33 -6.44 -13.02
C ALA A 75 -18.21 -5.58 -12.10
N LEU A 76 -18.82 -6.24 -11.11
CA LEU A 76 -19.46 -5.60 -9.98
C LEU A 76 -18.41 -5.43 -8.88
N PHE A 77 -18.48 -4.33 -8.14
CA PHE A 77 -17.54 -4.06 -7.04
C PHE A 77 -18.30 -3.72 -5.76
N ALA A 78 -17.85 -4.33 -4.67
CA ALA A 78 -18.23 -3.91 -3.32
C ALA A 78 -17.31 -2.77 -2.88
N VAL A 79 -17.89 -1.66 -2.42
CA VAL A 79 -17.15 -0.49 -1.90
C VAL A 79 -17.32 -0.46 -0.39
N ILE A 80 -16.19 -0.57 0.31
CA ILE A 80 -16.11 -0.57 1.78
C ILE A 80 -15.00 0.40 2.18
N ASP A 81 -15.32 1.42 2.97
CA ASP A 81 -14.36 2.43 3.44
C ASP A 81 -13.53 3.07 2.30
N GLY A 82 -14.12 3.28 1.13
CA GLY A 82 -13.47 3.88 -0.02
C GLY A 82 -12.53 2.95 -0.80
N ALA A 83 -12.47 1.68 -0.43
CA ALA A 83 -11.80 0.63 -1.20
C ALA A 83 -12.83 -0.19 -1.99
N LYS A 84 -12.50 -0.59 -3.22
CA LYS A 84 -13.35 -1.45 -4.02
C LYS A 84 -12.80 -2.87 -4.09
N TYR A 85 -13.69 -3.84 -4.00
CA TYR A 85 -13.41 -5.27 -4.04
C TYR A 85 -14.21 -5.92 -5.15
N PRO A 86 -13.59 -6.67 -6.06
CA PRO A 86 -14.30 -7.27 -7.19
C PRO A 86 -15.23 -8.39 -6.74
N LEU A 87 -16.43 -8.40 -7.32
CA LEU A 87 -17.37 -9.51 -7.29
C LEU A 87 -17.45 -10.07 -8.72
N ARG A 88 -16.98 -11.29 -8.90
CA ARG A 88 -16.96 -11.98 -10.19
C ARG A 88 -18.19 -12.86 -10.32
N ARG A 89 -18.82 -12.94 -11.49
CA ARG A 89 -19.94 -13.87 -11.71
C ARG A 89 -19.51 -15.30 -11.41
N ALA A 90 -20.37 -16.05 -10.74
CA ALA A 90 -20.11 -17.44 -10.36
C ALA A 90 -20.11 -18.38 -11.59
N GLY A 91 -20.92 -18.09 -12.60
CA GLY A 91 -21.00 -18.87 -13.84
C GLY A 91 -22.34 -18.70 -14.56
N PRO A 92 -22.50 -19.29 -15.75
CA PRO A 92 -23.72 -19.17 -16.55
C PRO A 92 -24.93 -19.85 -15.89
N ASP A 93 -24.72 -20.88 -15.10
CA ASP A 93 -25.78 -21.63 -14.42
C ASP A 93 -26.33 -20.91 -13.19
N ALA A 94 -25.66 -19.85 -12.73
CA ALA A 94 -26.03 -19.04 -11.58
C ALA A 94 -25.95 -17.54 -11.90
N PRO A 95 -26.82 -17.02 -12.79
CA PRO A 95 -26.68 -15.66 -13.32
C PRO A 95 -26.80 -14.54 -12.28
N ASP A 96 -27.47 -14.80 -11.16
CA ASP A 96 -27.61 -13.87 -10.03
C ASP A 96 -26.63 -14.17 -8.88
N ALA A 97 -25.58 -14.98 -9.11
CA ALA A 97 -24.57 -15.28 -8.11
C ALA A 97 -23.20 -14.72 -8.51
N PHE A 98 -22.48 -14.25 -7.51
CA PHE A 98 -21.11 -13.73 -7.65
C PHE A 98 -20.19 -14.43 -6.67
N VAL A 99 -18.88 -14.34 -6.90
CA VAL A 99 -17.83 -14.85 -6.01
C VAL A 99 -17.03 -13.64 -5.53
N ASN A 100 -16.88 -13.52 -4.20
CA ASN A 100 -16.07 -12.48 -3.59
C ASN A 100 -14.56 -12.83 -3.58
N GLY A 101 -13.70 -11.94 -3.09
CA GLY A 101 -12.25 -12.17 -3.01
C GLY A 101 -11.85 -13.42 -2.23
N PRO A 102 -12.46 -13.73 -1.05
CA PRO A 102 -12.21 -14.95 -0.31
C PRO A 102 -12.70 -16.24 -0.96
N GLY A 103 -13.49 -16.16 -2.05
CA GLY A 103 -14.04 -17.33 -2.73
C GLY A 103 -15.46 -17.71 -2.29
N ASP A 104 -16.10 -16.93 -1.42
CA ASP A 104 -17.48 -17.20 -1.02
C ASP A 104 -18.44 -16.86 -2.16
N THR A 105 -19.44 -17.74 -2.38
CA THR A 105 -20.52 -17.45 -3.31
C THR A 105 -21.52 -16.50 -2.66
N VAL A 106 -21.89 -15.44 -3.37
CA VAL A 106 -22.79 -14.36 -2.97
C VAL A 106 -24.00 -14.34 -3.91
N PRO A 107 -25.05 -15.15 -3.66
CA PRO A 107 -26.27 -15.13 -4.46
C PRO A 107 -27.14 -13.91 -4.12
N PHE A 108 -27.65 -13.27 -5.15
CA PHE A 108 -28.63 -12.20 -5.05
C PHE A 108 -30.07 -12.75 -5.09
N ARG A 109 -30.97 -12.06 -4.45
CA ARG A 109 -32.39 -12.37 -4.44
C ARG A 109 -33.18 -11.30 -5.16
N ARG A 110 -34.18 -11.74 -5.93
CA ARG A 110 -35.12 -10.85 -6.62
C ARG A 110 -36.53 -11.07 -6.06
N ASP A 111 -37.35 -10.03 -6.15
CA ASP A 111 -38.81 -10.14 -5.91
C ASP A 111 -39.54 -10.68 -7.15
N ALA A 112 -40.87 -10.75 -7.03
CA ALA A 112 -41.74 -11.23 -8.12
C ALA A 112 -41.72 -10.33 -9.38
N ALA A 113 -41.30 -9.08 -9.23
CA ALA A 113 -41.11 -8.13 -10.35
C ALA A 113 -39.70 -8.22 -10.96
N GLY A 114 -38.83 -9.12 -10.47
CA GLY A 114 -37.46 -9.27 -10.95
C GLY A 114 -36.49 -8.24 -10.38
N VAL A 115 -36.90 -7.43 -9.41
CA VAL A 115 -36.03 -6.40 -8.80
C VAL A 115 -35.15 -7.04 -7.72
N VAL A 116 -33.84 -6.73 -7.73
CA VAL A 116 -32.91 -7.20 -6.70
C VAL A 116 -33.26 -6.59 -5.34
N THR A 117 -33.52 -7.44 -4.36
CA THR A 117 -33.92 -7.07 -2.99
C THR A 117 -32.78 -7.17 -1.97
N GLY A 118 -31.75 -7.95 -2.27
CA GLY A 118 -30.61 -8.16 -1.40
C GLY A 118 -29.71 -9.29 -1.87
N PHE A 119 -28.71 -9.63 -1.06
CA PHE A 119 -27.83 -10.77 -1.30
C PHE A 119 -27.62 -11.60 -0.02
N VAL A 120 -27.13 -12.81 -0.19
CA VAL A 120 -26.77 -13.69 0.93
C VAL A 120 -25.24 -13.89 0.93
N GLU A 121 -24.61 -13.67 2.06
CA GLU A 121 -23.21 -13.99 2.27
C GLU A 121 -23.05 -14.75 3.59
N ARG A 122 -22.39 -15.91 3.54
CA ARG A 122 -22.20 -16.80 4.71
C ARG A 122 -23.48 -17.06 5.51
N GLY A 123 -24.59 -17.29 4.79
CA GLY A 123 -25.91 -17.57 5.37
C GLY A 123 -26.67 -16.35 5.88
N THR A 124 -26.11 -15.17 5.88
CA THR A 124 -26.77 -13.94 6.31
C THR A 124 -27.33 -13.19 5.11
N PHE A 125 -28.62 -12.82 5.18
CA PHE A 125 -29.25 -11.98 4.16
C PHE A 125 -29.05 -10.50 4.44
N TYR A 126 -28.50 -9.79 3.46
CA TYR A 126 -28.27 -8.35 3.48
C TYR A 126 -29.25 -7.65 2.52
N ARG A 127 -30.15 -6.87 3.08
CA ARG A 127 -31.22 -6.22 2.33
C ARG A 127 -30.70 -4.99 1.56
N ARG A 128 -31.15 -4.77 0.33
CA ARG A 128 -30.92 -3.53 -0.42
C ARG A 128 -31.74 -2.39 0.20
N ARG A 129 -31.06 -1.31 0.62
CA ARG A 129 -31.68 -0.10 1.18
C ARG A 129 -32.07 0.90 0.10
N SER A 130 -31.24 1.02 -0.93
CA SER A 130 -31.39 2.02 -2.00
C SER A 130 -30.78 1.52 -3.30
N PRO A 131 -31.38 1.81 -4.46
CA PRO A 131 -30.76 1.58 -5.77
C PRO A 131 -29.72 2.67 -6.13
N ARG A 132 -29.63 3.74 -5.34
CA ARG A 132 -28.69 4.85 -5.57
C ARG A 132 -27.52 4.72 -4.62
N VAL A 133 -26.31 4.79 -5.16
CA VAL A 133 -25.05 4.83 -4.43
C VAL A 133 -24.57 6.27 -4.27
N SER A 134 -23.61 6.48 -3.39
CA SER A 134 -22.93 7.78 -3.26
C SER A 134 -22.15 8.13 -4.54
N ALA A 135 -21.96 9.43 -4.78
CA ALA A 135 -21.15 9.89 -5.89
C ALA A 135 -19.68 9.41 -5.76
N GLU A 136 -19.19 9.27 -4.54
CA GLU A 136 -17.86 8.76 -4.24
C GLU A 136 -17.71 7.29 -4.63
N ALA A 137 -18.67 6.45 -4.26
CA ALA A 137 -18.66 5.03 -4.63
C ALA A 137 -18.82 4.87 -6.16
N ALA A 138 -19.73 5.61 -6.78
CA ALA A 138 -19.91 5.58 -8.22
C ALA A 138 -18.64 5.96 -8.99
N ALA A 139 -17.88 6.91 -8.49
CA ALA A 139 -16.61 7.34 -9.10
C ALA A 139 -15.53 6.26 -9.06
N LEU A 140 -15.58 5.33 -8.09
CA LEU A 140 -14.64 4.21 -8.01
C LEU A 140 -14.86 3.14 -9.09
N ALA A 141 -16.02 3.14 -9.75
CA ALA A 141 -16.33 2.15 -10.78
C ALA A 141 -15.49 2.32 -12.06
N ARG A 142 -15.07 3.56 -12.37
CA ARG A 142 -14.35 3.91 -13.60
C ARG A 142 -13.20 4.87 -13.34
N PRO A 143 -12.09 4.76 -14.09
CA PRO A 143 -10.92 5.60 -13.85
C PRO A 143 -11.18 7.10 -14.06
N ARG A 144 -11.99 7.47 -15.06
CA ARG A 144 -12.48 8.84 -15.28
C ARG A 144 -13.85 8.81 -15.95
N PRO A 145 -14.64 9.87 -15.82
CA PRO A 145 -15.83 10.06 -16.67
C PRO A 145 -15.39 10.02 -18.14
N ALA A 146 -16.26 9.52 -19.01
CA ALA A 146 -16.02 9.54 -20.45
C ALA A 146 -15.84 11.00 -20.92
N VAL A 147 -14.65 11.34 -21.39
CA VAL A 147 -14.33 12.66 -21.95
C VAL A 147 -14.11 12.48 -23.44
N ALA A 148 -14.68 13.35 -24.26
CA ALA A 148 -14.48 13.33 -25.70
C ALA A 148 -13.01 13.70 -26.04
N GLY A 149 -12.35 12.85 -26.83
CA GLY A 149 -11.01 13.08 -27.36
C GLY A 149 -9.85 12.51 -26.54
N PRO A 150 -8.63 12.51 -27.10
CA PRO A 150 -7.46 11.99 -26.46
C PRO A 150 -7.02 12.86 -25.28
N TYR A 151 -6.42 12.19 -24.27
CA TYR A 151 -5.79 12.91 -23.17
C TYR A 151 -4.70 13.87 -23.70
N ARG A 152 -4.67 15.08 -23.11
CA ARG A 152 -3.61 16.06 -23.32
C ARG A 152 -2.98 16.41 -22.00
N TYR A 153 -1.66 16.27 -21.91
CA TYR A 153 -0.91 16.65 -20.73
C TYR A 153 -1.20 18.11 -20.35
N ARG A 154 -1.34 18.35 -19.05
CA ARG A 154 -1.42 19.67 -18.44
C ARG A 154 -0.37 19.79 -17.34
N ARG A 155 0.36 20.88 -17.35
CA ARG A 155 1.31 21.19 -16.28
C ARG A 155 0.57 21.23 -14.93
N PRO A 156 1.16 20.65 -13.85
CA PRO A 156 0.60 20.74 -12.51
C PRO A 156 0.36 22.20 -12.08
N ALA A 157 -0.70 22.43 -11.31
CA ALA A 157 -1.00 23.75 -10.77
C ALA A 157 -0.03 24.11 -9.65
N ASP A 158 0.48 25.34 -9.65
CA ASP A 158 1.19 25.88 -8.49
C ASP A 158 0.16 26.19 -7.39
N ARG A 159 0.34 25.60 -6.22
CA ARG A 159 -0.56 25.76 -5.07
C ARG A 159 0.09 26.53 -3.91
N GLY A 160 1.32 27.01 -4.07
CA GLY A 160 2.05 27.67 -3.01
C GLY A 160 2.40 26.78 -1.82
N ASP A 161 2.28 25.44 -1.96
CA ASP A 161 2.42 24.45 -0.90
C ASP A 161 3.88 24.00 -0.68
N GLY A 162 4.82 24.69 -1.31
CA GLY A 162 6.25 24.41 -1.20
C GLY A 162 6.78 23.41 -2.23
N LEU A 163 5.95 22.97 -3.18
CA LEU A 163 6.32 22.12 -4.30
C LEU A 163 6.44 22.96 -5.59
N PRO A 164 7.65 23.36 -6.02
CA PRO A 164 7.82 24.02 -7.31
C PRO A 164 7.27 23.16 -8.43
N VAL A 165 6.56 23.77 -9.39
CA VAL A 165 5.96 23.06 -10.52
C VAL A 165 6.75 23.27 -11.80
N GLY A 166 6.81 22.26 -12.66
CA GLY A 166 7.52 22.25 -13.92
C GLY A 166 6.66 21.72 -15.07
N ASP A 167 7.25 21.73 -16.25
CA ASP A 167 6.65 21.17 -17.45
C ASP A 167 7.38 19.89 -17.82
N ILE A 168 6.65 18.77 -17.90
CA ILE A 168 7.23 17.46 -18.27
C ILE A 168 7.84 17.48 -19.68
N ALA A 169 7.33 18.32 -20.58
CA ALA A 169 7.87 18.48 -21.94
C ALA A 169 9.33 18.97 -21.94
N ARG A 170 9.78 19.62 -20.86
CA ARG A 170 11.14 20.13 -20.69
C ARG A 170 12.05 19.15 -19.93
N THR A 171 11.61 17.92 -19.72
CA THR A 171 12.36 16.87 -19.03
C THR A 171 12.60 15.69 -19.97
N PRO A 172 13.53 14.79 -19.67
CA PRO A 172 13.71 13.57 -20.45
C PRO A 172 12.47 12.67 -20.52
N LEU A 173 11.52 12.84 -19.60
CA LEU A 173 10.27 12.09 -19.59
C LEU A 173 9.40 12.45 -20.81
N GLY A 174 9.24 13.75 -21.11
CA GLY A 174 8.41 14.23 -22.21
C GLY A 174 6.90 13.98 -22.02
N THR A 175 6.07 14.65 -22.81
CA THR A 175 4.59 14.49 -22.75
C THR A 175 4.13 13.10 -23.09
N ALA A 176 4.85 12.36 -23.96
CA ALA A 176 4.54 11.00 -24.33
C ALA A 176 4.54 10.03 -23.12
N THR A 177 5.34 10.30 -22.08
CA THR A 177 5.29 9.52 -20.83
C THR A 177 3.96 9.73 -20.11
N ALA A 178 3.51 10.98 -19.98
CA ALA A 178 2.23 11.31 -19.36
C ALA A 178 1.05 10.71 -20.15
N GLU A 179 1.08 10.85 -21.47
CA GLU A 179 0.05 10.32 -22.38
C GLU A 179 -0.06 8.80 -22.29
N ARG A 180 1.08 8.09 -22.34
CA ARG A 180 1.13 6.63 -22.19
C ARG A 180 0.63 6.19 -20.81
N LEU A 181 1.05 6.87 -19.74
CA LEU A 181 0.64 6.55 -18.38
C LEU A 181 -0.87 6.69 -18.23
N VAL A 182 -1.43 7.82 -18.65
CA VAL A 182 -2.86 8.06 -18.55
C VAL A 182 -3.66 7.08 -19.43
N ALA A 183 -3.21 6.84 -20.65
CA ALA A 183 -3.85 5.86 -21.55
C ALA A 183 -3.90 4.47 -20.91
N GLY A 184 -2.79 3.98 -20.34
CA GLY A 184 -2.75 2.67 -19.70
C GLY A 184 -3.58 2.54 -18.42
N VAL A 185 -3.87 3.64 -17.72
CA VAL A 185 -4.85 3.64 -16.62
C VAL A 185 -6.28 3.62 -17.18
N LEU A 186 -6.55 4.38 -18.24
CA LEU A 186 -7.89 4.50 -18.82
C LEU A 186 -8.33 3.21 -19.55
N ASP A 187 -7.41 2.50 -20.18
CA ASP A 187 -7.69 1.25 -20.90
C ASP A 187 -7.61 -0.01 -20.02
N GLY A 188 -7.27 0.16 -18.72
CA GLY A 188 -7.17 -0.92 -17.74
C GLY A 188 -5.88 -1.73 -17.79
N THR A 189 -4.88 -1.34 -18.60
CA THR A 189 -3.53 -1.95 -18.55
C THR A 189 -2.92 -1.79 -17.15
N TRP A 190 -3.19 -0.65 -16.50
CA TRP A 190 -2.79 -0.37 -15.12
C TRP A 190 -4.02 -0.03 -14.27
N PRO A 191 -4.77 -1.03 -13.83
CA PRO A 191 -6.01 -0.82 -13.09
C PRO A 191 -5.74 -0.25 -11.69
N ASP A 192 -6.77 0.39 -11.13
CA ASP A 192 -6.80 0.84 -9.73
C ASP A 192 -5.67 1.78 -9.31
N VAL A 193 -5.10 2.52 -10.25
CA VAL A 193 -4.22 3.66 -9.96
C VAL A 193 -5.09 4.86 -9.65
N HIS A 194 -5.03 5.39 -8.42
CA HIS A 194 -5.85 6.51 -7.97
C HIS A 194 -5.15 7.86 -8.14
N GLY A 195 -3.82 7.87 -8.03
CA GLY A 195 -3.03 9.09 -8.23
C GLY A 195 -1.60 8.78 -8.61
N VAL A 196 -1.01 9.65 -9.44
CA VAL A 196 0.40 9.59 -9.85
C VAL A 196 0.99 11.00 -9.81
N LEU A 197 2.07 11.16 -9.06
CA LEU A 197 2.86 12.39 -9.01
C LEU A 197 4.31 12.08 -9.36
N LEU A 198 4.90 12.84 -10.27
CA LEU A 198 6.33 12.77 -10.61
C LEU A 198 7.00 14.11 -10.30
N TYR A 199 7.98 14.06 -9.41
CA TYR A 199 8.86 15.19 -9.10
C TYR A 199 10.25 14.86 -9.67
N HIS A 200 10.69 15.66 -10.63
CA HIS A 200 11.95 15.46 -11.34
C HIS A 200 12.64 16.79 -11.58
N GLY A 201 13.96 16.82 -11.42
CA GLY A 201 14.74 18.04 -11.65
C GLY A 201 14.30 19.20 -10.75
N GLY A 202 14.00 18.93 -9.50
CA GLY A 202 13.57 19.94 -8.52
C GLY A 202 12.13 20.46 -8.73
N ARG A 203 11.28 19.80 -9.54
CA ARG A 203 9.94 20.29 -9.88
C ARG A 203 8.91 19.14 -9.96
N LEU A 204 7.67 19.40 -9.52
CA LEU A 204 6.52 18.56 -9.79
C LEU A 204 6.14 18.72 -11.26
N VAL A 205 6.35 17.68 -12.06
CA VAL A 205 6.17 17.71 -13.53
C VAL A 205 4.99 16.91 -14.02
N LEU A 206 4.41 16.04 -13.18
CA LEU A 206 3.19 15.30 -13.47
C LEU A 206 2.36 15.19 -12.19
N GLU A 207 1.05 15.39 -12.32
CA GLU A 207 0.07 15.22 -11.25
C GLU A 207 -1.26 14.81 -11.88
N GLU A 208 -1.61 13.51 -11.76
CA GLU A 208 -2.80 12.93 -12.37
C GLU A 208 -3.58 12.11 -11.35
N TYR A 209 -4.90 12.15 -11.46
CA TYR A 209 -5.83 11.48 -10.55
C TYR A 209 -6.94 10.76 -11.31
N PHE A 210 -7.41 9.66 -10.72
CA PHE A 210 -8.40 8.77 -11.32
C PHE A 210 -9.38 8.27 -10.24
N TYR A 211 -10.46 7.62 -10.65
CA TYR A 211 -11.45 6.99 -9.77
C TYR A 211 -12.06 7.95 -8.73
N GLY A 212 -12.29 9.22 -9.11
CA GLY A 212 -12.85 10.23 -8.22
C GLY A 212 -11.89 10.75 -7.14
N PHE A 213 -10.61 10.35 -7.18
CA PHE A 213 -9.58 10.94 -6.33
C PHE A 213 -9.09 12.28 -6.89
N GLY A 214 -8.43 13.04 -6.04
CA GLY A 214 -7.90 14.36 -6.39
C GLY A 214 -6.83 14.78 -5.39
N SER A 215 -6.21 15.94 -5.67
CA SER A 215 -5.12 16.48 -4.86
C SER A 215 -5.48 16.75 -3.39
N GLU A 216 -6.75 17.08 -3.13
CA GLU A 216 -7.22 17.43 -1.78
C GLU A 216 -7.79 16.26 -1.00
N ARG A 217 -8.02 15.12 -1.66
CA ARG A 217 -8.57 13.94 -1.01
C ARG A 217 -7.46 13.11 -0.36
N PRO A 218 -7.42 12.99 0.99
CA PRO A 218 -6.46 12.13 1.66
C PRO A 218 -6.67 10.67 1.26
N HIS A 219 -5.59 9.96 0.97
CA HIS A 219 -5.58 8.55 0.65
C HIS A 219 -5.01 7.73 1.79
N GLN A 220 -5.60 6.57 2.07
CA GLN A 220 -5.10 5.64 3.07
C GLN A 220 -3.74 5.06 2.64
N LEU A 221 -2.73 5.15 3.51
CA LEU A 221 -1.36 4.78 3.17
C LEU A 221 -1.04 3.31 3.37
N ARG A 222 -1.86 2.58 4.13
CA ARG A 222 -1.55 1.21 4.53
C ARG A 222 -0.11 1.14 5.11
N SER A 223 0.64 0.11 4.77
CA SER A 223 1.99 -0.09 5.30
C SER A 223 3.02 0.98 4.94
N ALA A 224 2.74 1.89 3.99
CA ALA A 224 3.61 3.06 3.78
C ALA A 224 3.65 3.98 5.02
N THR A 225 2.67 3.87 5.92
CA THR A 225 2.67 4.49 7.26
C THR A 225 3.86 4.06 8.10
N LYS A 226 4.41 2.85 7.91
CA LYS A 226 5.59 2.37 8.63
C LYS A 226 6.79 3.31 8.45
N SER A 227 6.98 3.84 7.24
CA SER A 227 8.04 4.83 6.96
C SER A 227 7.79 6.17 7.66
N VAL A 228 6.52 6.54 7.91
CA VAL A 228 6.17 7.70 8.73
C VAL A 228 6.52 7.43 10.20
N VAL A 229 6.24 6.23 10.72
CA VAL A 229 6.63 5.85 12.09
C VAL A 229 8.16 5.90 12.24
N SER A 230 8.93 5.42 11.25
CA SER A 230 10.38 5.57 11.23
C SER A 230 10.81 7.04 11.30
N ALA A 231 10.18 7.93 10.53
CA ALA A 231 10.45 9.36 10.60
C ALA A 231 10.19 9.94 11.99
N LEU A 232 9.13 9.47 12.66
CA LEU A 232 8.82 9.90 14.03
C LEU A 232 9.82 9.40 15.07
N VAL A 233 10.35 8.19 14.92
CA VAL A 233 11.48 7.73 15.73
C VAL A 233 12.68 8.66 15.53
N GLY A 234 13.04 8.99 14.27
CA GLY A 234 14.12 9.94 13.95
C GLY A 234 13.89 11.33 14.54
N ALA A 235 12.64 11.82 14.50
CA ALA A 235 12.27 13.11 15.12
C ALA A 235 12.37 13.06 16.65
N ALA A 236 12.05 11.94 17.29
CA ALA A 236 12.21 11.75 18.73
C ALA A 236 13.69 11.70 19.14
N VAL A 237 14.54 11.08 18.32
CA VAL A 237 16.01 11.09 18.49
C VAL A 237 16.55 12.51 18.34
N ALA A 238 16.12 13.25 17.33
CA ALA A 238 16.54 14.65 17.13
C ALA A 238 16.21 15.56 18.31
N ARG A 239 15.18 15.23 19.08
CA ARG A 239 14.77 15.96 20.30
C ARG A 239 15.41 15.43 21.59
N GLY A 240 16.26 14.42 21.49
CA GLY A 240 16.88 13.77 22.66
C GLY A 240 15.91 12.92 23.50
N ALA A 241 14.68 12.68 23.01
CA ALA A 241 13.70 11.84 23.72
C ALA A 241 14.03 10.34 23.63
N LEU A 242 14.71 9.92 22.55
CA LEU A 242 15.26 8.59 22.33
C LEU A 242 16.75 8.70 22.02
N ARG A 243 17.54 7.68 22.41
CA ARG A 243 18.98 7.64 22.15
C ARG A 243 19.32 7.28 20.70
N GLY A 244 18.53 6.43 20.06
CA GLY A 244 18.77 5.94 18.72
C GLY A 244 18.11 4.59 18.49
N ALA A 245 18.64 3.84 17.53
CA ALA A 245 18.18 2.49 17.22
C ALA A 245 18.50 1.48 18.33
N ASP A 246 19.51 1.75 19.15
CA ASP A 246 19.93 0.94 20.31
C ASP A 246 19.08 1.17 21.58
N GLU A 247 18.03 1.98 21.50
CA GLU A 247 17.08 2.18 22.61
C GLU A 247 16.40 0.86 22.97
N LEU A 248 16.49 0.45 24.26
CA LEU A 248 15.87 -0.78 24.75
C LEU A 248 14.36 -0.62 24.88
N VAL A 249 13.61 -1.43 24.14
CA VAL A 249 12.16 -1.36 24.00
C VAL A 249 11.44 -1.48 25.36
N LEU A 250 11.75 -2.53 26.13
CA LEU A 250 11.01 -2.80 27.36
C LEU A 250 11.22 -1.74 28.45
N ARG A 251 12.32 -0.99 28.41
CA ARG A 251 12.54 0.13 29.37
C ARG A 251 11.56 1.29 29.18
N ARG A 252 10.92 1.39 28.04
CA ARG A 252 9.97 2.47 27.70
C ARG A 252 8.53 2.07 27.91
N LEU A 253 8.24 0.78 28.07
CA LEU A 253 6.89 0.24 28.09
C LEU A 253 6.43 -0.12 29.52
N PRO A 254 5.12 0.01 29.82
CA PRO A 254 4.61 -0.17 31.19
C PRO A 254 4.28 -1.63 31.54
N TYR A 255 4.69 -2.60 30.71
CA TYR A 255 4.27 -4.00 30.86
C TYR A 255 5.17 -4.83 31.79
N GLY A 256 6.28 -4.26 32.28
CA GLY A 256 7.17 -4.93 33.20
C GLY A 256 8.30 -5.73 32.54
N PRO A 257 9.00 -6.61 33.32
CA PRO A 257 10.12 -7.40 32.86
C PRO A 257 9.67 -8.54 31.93
N PRO A 258 10.61 -9.24 31.28
CA PRO A 258 10.30 -10.37 30.39
C PRO A 258 9.41 -11.47 30.99
N THR A 259 9.44 -11.64 32.32
CA THR A 259 8.59 -12.59 33.05
C THR A 259 7.12 -12.20 33.15
N ALA A 260 6.75 -10.95 32.79
CA ALA A 260 5.38 -10.46 32.82
C ALA A 260 4.59 -10.75 31.52
N TYR A 261 5.26 -11.32 30.50
CA TYR A 261 4.62 -11.64 29.22
C TYR A 261 4.12 -13.10 29.22
N ALA A 262 3.10 -13.38 28.39
CA ALA A 262 2.48 -14.70 28.30
C ALA A 262 3.47 -15.81 27.89
N ASN A 263 4.48 -15.45 27.07
CA ASN A 263 5.62 -16.30 26.76
C ASN A 263 6.89 -15.66 27.32
N PRO A 264 7.25 -15.92 28.59
CA PRO A 264 8.43 -15.35 29.21
C PRO A 264 9.71 -15.80 28.51
N ASP A 265 10.57 -14.85 28.15
CA ASP A 265 11.86 -15.15 27.51
C ASP A 265 12.87 -14.03 27.84
N PRO A 266 14.04 -14.34 28.39
CA PRO A 266 15.06 -13.34 28.75
C PRO A 266 15.59 -12.54 27.55
N ARG A 267 15.51 -13.07 26.34
CA ARG A 267 15.91 -12.40 25.10
C ARG A 267 15.12 -11.11 24.86
N LYS A 268 13.85 -11.05 25.30
CA LYS A 268 13.01 -9.86 25.19
C LYS A 268 13.61 -8.64 25.90
N ALA A 269 14.40 -8.83 26.95
CA ALA A 269 15.07 -7.73 27.64
C ALA A 269 16.10 -6.98 26.78
N ARG A 270 16.60 -7.63 25.73
CA ARG A 270 17.61 -7.08 24.82
C ARG A 270 17.00 -6.44 23.56
N LEU A 271 15.69 -6.57 23.35
CA LEU A 271 15.02 -5.99 22.19
C LEU A 271 15.29 -4.48 22.10
N THR A 272 15.75 -4.05 20.95
CA THR A 272 16.04 -2.66 20.62
C THR A 272 15.03 -2.11 19.61
N LEU A 273 14.97 -0.79 19.49
CA LEU A 273 14.21 -0.15 18.39
C LEU A 273 14.78 -0.56 17.01
N GLY A 274 16.08 -0.77 16.90
CA GLY A 274 16.73 -1.25 15.69
C GLY A 274 16.18 -2.60 15.22
N ASP A 275 15.97 -3.53 16.16
CA ASP A 275 15.39 -4.84 15.86
C ASP A 275 13.96 -4.72 15.29
N LEU A 276 13.16 -3.82 15.88
CA LEU A 276 11.81 -3.56 15.38
C LEU A 276 11.85 -2.89 14.01
N LEU A 277 12.66 -1.84 13.85
CA LEU A 277 12.76 -1.04 12.61
C LEU A 277 13.27 -1.85 11.42
N THR A 278 14.07 -2.88 11.69
CA THR A 278 14.65 -3.77 10.67
C THR A 278 13.89 -5.09 10.52
N MET A 279 12.75 -5.25 11.22
CA MET A 279 11.95 -6.48 11.21
C MET A 279 12.71 -7.71 11.74
N ARG A 280 13.68 -7.53 12.65
CA ARG A 280 14.54 -8.59 13.19
C ARG A 280 14.36 -8.82 14.70
N ALA A 281 13.14 -8.59 15.21
CA ALA A 281 12.85 -8.75 16.63
C ALA A 281 12.95 -10.21 17.14
N GLY A 282 12.96 -11.20 16.26
CA GLY A 282 13.00 -12.61 16.62
C GLY A 282 11.71 -13.16 17.24
N LEU A 283 10.64 -12.37 17.28
CA LEU A 283 9.32 -12.81 17.72
C LEU A 283 8.68 -13.71 16.65
N ALA A 284 7.80 -14.64 17.06
CA ALA A 284 6.99 -15.47 16.16
C ALA A 284 5.90 -14.61 15.47
N CYS A 285 6.33 -13.72 14.61
CA CYS A 285 5.51 -12.71 13.93
C CYS A 285 5.95 -12.59 12.48
N ASP A 286 5.07 -13.04 11.57
CA ASP A 286 5.25 -12.91 10.13
C ASP A 286 3.87 -12.69 9.49
N ASP A 287 3.66 -11.54 8.85
CA ASP A 287 2.38 -11.19 8.22
C ASP A 287 2.15 -11.96 6.91
N HIS A 288 3.18 -12.60 6.36
CA HIS A 288 3.11 -13.39 5.12
C HIS A 288 3.02 -14.91 5.37
N ASP A 289 3.08 -15.34 6.63
CA ASP A 289 2.85 -16.72 7.03
C ASP A 289 1.47 -16.86 7.69
N ASP A 290 0.54 -17.53 7.03
CA ASP A 290 -0.80 -17.79 7.56
C ASP A 290 -0.81 -18.60 8.87
N ALA A 291 0.24 -19.34 9.16
CA ALA A 291 0.42 -20.08 10.40
C ALA A 291 1.02 -19.23 11.54
N SER A 292 1.52 -18.03 11.25
CA SER A 292 2.16 -17.18 12.24
C SER A 292 1.16 -16.69 13.30
N PRO A 293 1.43 -16.93 14.60
CA PRO A 293 0.55 -16.47 15.68
C PRO A 293 0.54 -14.94 15.82
N GLY A 294 1.54 -14.25 15.28
CA GLY A 294 1.70 -12.79 15.35
C GLY A 294 1.33 -12.05 14.06
N ARG A 295 0.78 -12.72 13.04
CA ARG A 295 0.39 -12.06 11.80
C ARG A 295 -0.65 -10.95 12.04
N GLU A 296 -0.65 -9.92 11.20
CA GLU A 296 -1.48 -8.72 11.35
C GLU A 296 -2.97 -9.04 11.56
N THR A 297 -3.52 -10.02 10.84
CA THR A 297 -4.94 -10.42 10.95
C THR A 297 -5.31 -10.99 12.32
N VAL A 298 -4.38 -11.63 13.03
CA VAL A 298 -4.59 -12.11 14.41
C VAL A 298 -4.57 -10.95 15.39
N LEU A 299 -3.74 -9.95 15.14
CA LEU A 299 -3.66 -8.76 15.97
C LEU A 299 -4.93 -7.91 15.93
N TYR A 300 -5.71 -7.95 14.83
CA TYR A 300 -6.95 -7.16 14.71
C TYR A 300 -7.96 -7.45 15.81
N ASP A 301 -7.98 -8.67 16.35
CA ASP A 301 -8.90 -9.07 17.42
C ASP A 301 -8.33 -8.81 18.83
N GLN A 302 -7.08 -8.33 18.95
CA GLN A 302 -6.45 -8.05 20.23
C GLN A 302 -6.78 -6.67 20.75
N PRO A 303 -7.09 -6.50 22.04
CA PRO A 303 -7.39 -5.20 22.64
C PRO A 303 -6.15 -4.30 22.75
N ASP A 304 -4.96 -4.88 22.89
CA ASP A 304 -3.67 -4.19 22.95
C ASP A 304 -2.65 -4.90 22.06
N TRP A 305 -2.40 -4.34 20.90
CA TRP A 305 -1.46 -4.89 19.92
C TRP A 305 -0.02 -4.92 20.42
N VAL A 306 0.38 -3.95 21.23
CA VAL A 306 1.74 -3.87 21.77
C VAL A 306 1.97 -5.03 22.74
N LYS A 307 1.04 -5.21 23.69
CA LYS A 307 1.10 -6.32 24.65
C LYS A 307 1.02 -7.66 23.94
N ALA A 308 0.06 -7.81 23.01
CA ALA A 308 -0.11 -9.04 22.23
C ALA A 308 1.14 -9.42 21.43
N THR A 309 1.80 -8.44 20.80
CA THR A 309 3.06 -8.66 20.07
C THR A 309 4.18 -9.09 21.01
N LEU A 310 4.32 -8.43 22.16
CA LEU A 310 5.35 -8.77 23.13
C LEU A 310 5.05 -10.08 23.90
N ASP A 311 3.81 -10.52 23.91
CA ASP A 311 3.40 -11.82 24.44
C ASP A 311 3.77 -13.00 23.52
N LEU A 312 4.05 -12.76 22.24
CA LEU A 312 4.47 -13.81 21.30
C LEU A 312 5.72 -14.54 21.78
N PRO A 313 5.88 -15.85 21.48
CA PRO A 313 7.13 -16.55 21.75
C PRO A 313 8.30 -16.00 20.92
N MET A 314 9.51 -16.16 21.40
CA MET A 314 10.73 -15.89 20.64
C MET A 314 11.01 -17.08 19.71
N ALA A 315 10.88 -16.86 18.41
CA ALA A 315 11.21 -17.86 17.37
C ALA A 315 12.72 -17.91 17.06
N ALA A 316 13.41 -16.78 17.23
CA ALA A 316 14.84 -16.66 16.99
C ALA A 316 15.46 -15.64 17.97
N ASP A 317 16.79 -15.54 17.98
CA ASP A 317 17.45 -14.42 18.65
C ASP A 317 17.21 -13.12 17.87
N PRO A 318 17.07 -11.96 18.56
CA PRO A 318 17.06 -10.67 17.90
C PRO A 318 18.25 -10.52 16.95
N GLU A 319 18.10 -9.75 15.89
CA GLU A 319 19.09 -9.48 14.83
C GLU A 319 19.43 -10.65 13.88
N THR A 320 18.91 -11.87 14.09
CA THR A 320 19.32 -13.03 13.30
C THR A 320 18.47 -13.24 12.04
N ALA A 321 17.15 -13.14 12.14
CA ALA A 321 16.22 -13.34 11.02
C ALA A 321 15.25 -12.19 10.87
N ALA A 322 14.90 -11.83 9.64
CA ALA A 322 13.94 -10.78 9.33
C ALA A 322 12.61 -11.39 8.86
N HIS A 323 11.53 -11.03 9.54
CA HIS A 323 10.17 -11.39 9.20
C HIS A 323 9.26 -10.15 9.23
N TYR A 324 8.45 -9.95 8.19
CA TYR A 324 7.61 -8.77 8.10
C TYR A 324 6.51 -8.81 9.17
N CYS A 325 6.62 -7.96 10.17
CA CYS A 325 5.79 -7.97 11.36
C CYS A 325 5.15 -6.60 11.63
N SER A 326 3.87 -6.47 11.42
CA SER A 326 3.12 -5.24 11.71
C SER A 326 3.04 -4.93 13.20
N GLY A 327 3.03 -5.97 14.05
CA GLY A 327 3.09 -5.81 15.50
C GLY A 327 4.35 -5.08 15.97
N ALA A 328 5.51 -5.34 15.34
CA ALA A 328 6.76 -4.64 15.66
C ALA A 328 6.64 -3.13 15.47
N VAL A 329 5.89 -2.68 14.45
CA VAL A 329 5.66 -1.24 14.20
C VAL A 329 4.77 -0.63 15.27
N ALA A 330 3.76 -1.37 15.75
CA ALA A 330 2.91 -0.97 16.85
C ALA A 330 3.73 -0.76 18.12
N VAL A 331 4.66 -1.68 18.42
CA VAL A 331 5.58 -1.56 19.56
C VAL A 331 6.48 -0.33 19.41
N ALA A 332 7.10 -0.11 18.23
CA ALA A 332 7.93 1.04 17.96
C ALA A 332 7.18 2.37 18.13
N GLY A 333 5.95 2.45 17.61
CA GLY A 333 5.06 3.61 17.79
C GLY A 333 4.78 3.91 19.26
N ARG A 334 4.49 2.89 20.07
CA ARG A 334 4.27 3.05 21.51
C ARG A 334 5.52 3.51 22.26
N VAL A 335 6.71 3.03 21.86
CA VAL A 335 7.98 3.51 22.43
C VAL A 335 8.15 5.01 22.17
N VAL A 336 7.85 5.48 20.95
CA VAL A 336 7.87 6.92 20.62
C VAL A 336 6.92 7.69 21.53
N GLU A 337 5.65 7.27 21.64
CA GLU A 337 4.65 7.95 22.48
C GLU A 337 5.09 8.11 23.93
N ARG A 338 5.63 7.03 24.50
CA ARG A 338 6.13 7.04 25.88
C ARG A 338 7.32 7.96 26.04
N ALA A 339 8.23 8.00 25.05
CA ALA A 339 9.40 8.86 25.08
C ALA A 339 9.04 10.36 24.96
N VAL A 340 8.09 10.71 24.09
CA VAL A 340 7.71 12.10 23.83
C VAL A 340 6.53 12.58 24.68
N ARG A 341 5.88 11.68 25.43
CA ARG A 341 4.69 11.92 26.28
C ARG A 341 3.52 12.54 25.52
N ALA A 342 3.31 12.08 24.28
CA ALA A 342 2.22 12.51 23.41
C ALA A 342 1.73 11.33 22.59
N THR A 343 0.51 11.40 22.06
CA THR A 343 0.03 10.41 21.08
C THR A 343 0.82 10.52 19.79
N LEU A 344 0.96 9.42 19.08
CA LEU A 344 1.70 9.39 17.81
C LEU A 344 1.18 10.41 16.79
N PRO A 345 -0.16 10.58 16.58
CA PRO A 345 -0.69 11.62 15.70
C PRO A 345 -0.36 13.05 16.16
N ALA A 346 -0.46 13.35 17.46
CA ALA A 346 -0.13 14.67 18.00
C ALA A 346 1.37 14.99 17.84
N PHE A 347 2.21 13.98 18.02
CA PHE A 347 3.65 14.12 17.77
C PHE A 347 3.94 14.28 16.28
N ALA A 348 3.29 13.52 15.40
CA ALA A 348 3.43 13.64 13.95
C ALA A 348 3.05 15.04 13.46
N ASP A 349 1.95 15.60 13.96
CA ASP A 349 1.54 16.97 13.62
C ASP A 349 2.66 17.99 13.90
N THR A 350 3.23 17.96 15.11
CA THR A 350 4.21 18.98 15.54
C THR A 350 5.64 18.71 15.07
N ALA A 351 6.03 17.45 14.94
CA ALA A 351 7.40 17.04 14.66
C ALA A 351 7.69 16.87 13.17
N LEU A 352 6.66 16.54 12.38
CA LEU A 352 6.82 16.17 10.97
C LEU A 352 5.89 16.95 10.06
N PHE A 353 4.57 16.94 10.32
CA PHE A 353 3.60 17.45 9.35
C PHE A 353 3.64 18.96 9.20
N ARG A 354 3.54 19.71 10.31
CA ARG A 354 3.65 21.19 10.26
C ARG A 354 5.00 21.67 9.71
N PRO A 355 6.15 21.09 10.08
CA PRO A 355 7.42 21.42 9.43
C PRO A 355 7.43 21.24 7.91
N LEU A 356 6.68 20.25 7.38
CA LEU A 356 6.50 20.02 5.95
C LEU A 356 5.41 20.89 5.30
N GLY A 357 4.75 21.77 6.07
CA GLY A 357 3.62 22.56 5.59
C GLY A 357 2.37 21.73 5.31
N ILE A 358 2.21 20.62 6.04
CA ILE A 358 0.98 19.80 6.04
C ILE A 358 0.07 20.34 7.14
N ALA A 359 -1.04 20.96 6.75
CA ALA A 359 -1.92 21.64 7.69
C ALA A 359 -2.80 20.65 8.48
N PRO A 360 -3.13 20.95 9.76
CA PRO A 360 -4.16 20.22 10.49
C PRO A 360 -5.48 20.17 9.72
N GLY A 361 -6.19 19.05 9.79
CA GLY A 361 -7.45 18.83 9.08
C GLY A 361 -7.30 18.39 7.61
N THR A 362 -6.09 18.43 7.03
CA THR A 362 -5.80 17.91 5.67
C THR A 362 -5.32 16.47 5.66
N TRP A 363 -5.19 15.87 6.82
CA TRP A 363 -4.81 14.49 7.03
C TRP A 363 -5.66 13.86 8.12
N ARG A 364 -5.70 12.55 8.17
CA ARG A 364 -6.41 11.78 9.19
C ARG A 364 -5.56 10.58 9.59
N TRP A 365 -5.45 10.35 10.90
CA TRP A 365 -4.91 9.12 11.44
C TRP A 365 -5.93 8.57 12.43
N ASP A 366 -6.62 7.51 12.03
CA ASP A 366 -7.62 6.86 12.86
C ASP A 366 -6.90 6.10 13.98
N TYR A 367 -6.74 6.78 15.11
CA TYR A 367 -5.89 6.39 16.20
C TYR A 367 -6.60 6.53 17.53
N THR A 368 -6.63 5.45 18.35
CA THR A 368 -7.25 5.46 19.67
C THR A 368 -6.25 5.07 20.76
N LEU A 369 -6.41 5.61 21.97
CA LEU A 369 -5.52 5.30 23.09
C LEU A 369 -5.67 3.83 23.57
N THR A 370 -6.86 3.27 23.48
CA THR A 370 -7.17 1.91 23.93
C THR A 370 -6.77 0.84 22.90
N ASN A 371 -6.76 1.23 21.65
CA ASN A 371 -6.49 0.36 20.51
C ASN A 371 -5.53 1.04 19.54
N ALA A 372 -4.64 1.81 20.10
CA ALA A 372 -3.79 2.78 19.39
C ALA A 372 -3.02 2.18 18.23
N ASN A 373 -2.53 0.98 18.43
CA ASN A 373 -1.65 0.34 17.47
C ASN A 373 -2.41 -0.38 16.35
N ARG A 374 -3.68 -0.66 16.55
CA ARG A 374 -4.59 -1.17 15.52
C ARG A 374 -4.76 -0.19 14.37
N GLU A 375 -4.65 1.10 14.68
CA GLU A 375 -4.89 2.19 13.73
C GLU A 375 -3.62 2.67 13.01
N TYR A 376 -2.43 2.11 13.31
CA TYR A 376 -1.17 2.63 12.78
C TYR A 376 -1.11 2.65 11.24
N ALA A 377 -1.79 1.72 10.57
CA ALA A 377 -1.85 1.64 9.11
C ALA A 377 -3.00 2.48 8.50
N GLN A 378 -3.77 3.18 9.31
CA GLN A 378 -4.91 4.01 8.88
C GLN A 378 -4.55 5.51 8.77
N LEU A 379 -3.29 5.84 8.57
CA LEU A 379 -2.90 7.19 8.21
C LEU A 379 -3.36 7.51 6.78
N HIS A 380 -4.01 8.64 6.62
CA HIS A 380 -4.46 9.19 5.35
C HIS A 380 -3.75 10.52 5.11
N LEU A 381 -3.04 10.63 4.00
CA LEU A 381 -2.41 11.87 3.55
C LEU A 381 -2.84 12.20 2.12
N ARG A 382 -2.85 13.49 1.78
CA ARG A 382 -3.01 13.91 0.40
C ARG A 382 -1.79 13.49 -0.42
N PRO A 383 -1.93 13.18 -1.71
CA PRO A 383 -0.80 12.72 -2.54
C PRO A 383 0.38 13.71 -2.58
N ARG A 384 0.12 15.02 -2.58
CA ARG A 384 1.18 16.04 -2.49
C ARG A 384 1.92 16.01 -1.14
N ASP A 385 1.22 15.71 -0.05
CA ASP A 385 1.84 15.60 1.27
C ASP A 385 2.70 14.34 1.37
N LEU A 386 2.28 13.26 0.69
CA LEU A 386 3.09 12.06 0.51
C LEU A 386 4.38 12.36 -0.27
N LEU A 387 4.29 13.19 -1.32
CA LEU A 387 5.44 13.64 -2.09
C LEU A 387 6.43 14.43 -1.23
N LYS A 388 5.95 15.32 -0.35
CA LYS A 388 6.81 16.06 0.59
C LYS A 388 7.59 15.13 1.51
N LEU A 389 6.98 14.02 1.96
CA LEU A 389 7.69 13.01 2.73
C LEU A 389 8.80 12.33 1.91
N GLY A 390 8.54 11.97 0.66
CA GLY A 390 9.55 11.44 -0.26
C GLY A 390 10.70 12.41 -0.49
N LEU A 391 10.41 13.68 -0.71
CA LEU A 391 11.39 14.74 -0.89
C LEU A 391 12.23 14.99 0.38
N LEU A 392 11.62 14.91 1.56
CA LEU A 392 12.34 14.98 2.84
C LEU A 392 13.44 13.92 2.92
N TYR A 393 13.12 12.68 2.52
CA TYR A 393 14.11 11.60 2.50
C TYR A 393 15.12 11.74 1.36
N ALA A 394 14.70 12.22 0.19
CA ALA A 394 15.58 12.50 -0.94
C ALA A 394 16.63 13.57 -0.63
N ASP A 395 16.28 14.57 0.21
CA ASP A 395 17.17 15.68 0.63
C ASP A 395 17.75 15.49 2.04
N GLY A 396 18.05 14.24 2.43
CA GLY A 396 18.74 13.94 3.67
C GLY A 396 18.08 14.50 4.94
N GLY A 397 16.74 14.55 4.95
CA GLY A 397 15.95 15.03 6.07
C GLY A 397 15.73 16.55 6.09
N ARG A 398 16.04 17.24 5.00
CA ARG A 398 15.79 18.67 4.84
C ARG A 398 14.49 18.93 4.10
N TRP A 399 13.82 19.98 4.50
CA TRP A 399 12.67 20.52 3.79
C TRP A 399 12.84 22.05 3.65
N ARG A 400 12.93 22.55 2.44
CA ARG A 400 13.12 23.97 2.13
C ARG A 400 14.30 24.58 2.93
N GLY A 401 15.44 23.87 2.93
CA GLY A 401 16.68 24.28 3.60
C GLY A 401 16.71 24.02 5.13
N ARG A 402 15.58 23.70 5.77
CA ARG A 402 15.50 23.41 7.19
C ARG A 402 15.68 21.91 7.46
N GLN A 403 16.57 21.54 8.39
CA GLN A 403 16.67 20.16 8.85
C GLN A 403 15.45 19.79 9.69
N VAL A 404 14.66 18.80 9.26
CA VAL A 404 13.46 18.27 9.95
C VAL A 404 13.81 16.94 10.63
N LEU A 405 14.54 16.07 9.93
CA LEU A 405 15.06 14.81 10.46
C LEU A 405 16.60 14.82 10.44
N PRO A 406 17.29 14.18 11.38
CA PRO A 406 18.75 14.06 11.30
C PRO A 406 19.17 13.39 9.99
N ALA A 407 20.18 13.93 9.33
CA ALA A 407 20.71 13.36 8.08
C ALA A 407 21.22 11.92 8.29
N SER A 408 21.84 11.65 9.45
CA SER A 408 22.28 10.30 9.84
C SER A 408 21.12 9.31 9.98
N TRP A 409 19.97 9.78 10.52
CA TRP A 409 18.78 8.94 10.60
C TRP A 409 18.22 8.59 9.23
N VAL A 410 18.13 9.56 8.33
CA VAL A 410 17.68 9.34 6.95
C VAL A 410 18.62 8.39 6.22
N ALA A 411 19.91 8.59 6.33
CA ALA A 411 20.91 7.71 5.74
C ALA A 411 20.78 6.26 6.26
N ALA A 412 20.63 6.07 7.58
CA ALA A 412 20.42 4.76 8.18
C ALA A 412 19.09 4.12 7.75
N SER A 413 18.02 4.93 7.64
CA SER A 413 16.70 4.46 7.20
C SER A 413 16.72 3.93 5.77
N LEU A 414 17.49 4.55 4.88
CA LEU A 414 17.55 4.19 3.46
C LEU A 414 18.63 3.15 3.15
N ALA A 415 19.61 2.97 4.03
CA ALA A 415 20.63 1.93 3.89
C ALA A 415 20.02 0.53 4.13
N PRO A 416 20.42 -0.50 3.36
CA PRO A 416 19.99 -1.86 3.65
C PRO A 416 20.61 -2.36 4.95
N GLN A 417 19.83 -2.43 5.99
CA GLN A 417 20.22 -2.97 7.31
C GLN A 417 20.06 -4.49 7.35
N THR A 418 19.15 -5.03 6.52
CA THR A 418 18.87 -6.46 6.41
C THR A 418 18.35 -6.80 5.01
N GLN A 419 18.16 -8.09 4.76
CA GLN A 419 17.38 -8.61 3.64
C GLN A 419 16.02 -9.07 4.16
N LEU A 420 14.96 -8.61 3.54
CA LEU A 420 13.58 -9.02 3.79
C LEU A 420 12.97 -9.38 2.44
N GLU A 421 12.46 -10.60 2.29
CA GLU A 421 11.89 -11.09 1.01
C GLU A 421 12.83 -10.90 -0.20
N ASN A 422 14.13 -11.23 -0.03
CA ASN A 422 15.16 -11.05 -1.03
C ASN A 422 15.37 -9.59 -1.49
N THR A 423 14.92 -8.63 -0.69
CA THR A 423 15.02 -7.19 -0.97
C THR A 423 15.72 -6.50 0.21
N GLY A 424 16.61 -5.57 -0.07
CA GLY A 424 17.23 -4.76 0.99
C GLY A 424 16.16 -4.00 1.78
N TYR A 425 16.28 -3.95 3.10
CA TYR A 425 15.36 -3.28 4.01
C TYR A 425 16.12 -2.47 5.06
N GLY A 426 15.75 -1.22 5.22
CA GLY A 426 16.29 -0.32 6.22
C GLY A 426 15.33 -0.10 7.39
N TYR A 427 15.25 1.12 7.94
CA TYR A 427 14.29 1.43 9.00
C TYR A 427 12.92 1.73 8.41
N TYR A 428 12.14 0.66 8.15
CA TYR A 428 10.83 0.68 7.50
C TYR A 428 10.85 1.28 6.09
N TRP A 429 11.99 1.19 5.40
CA TRP A 429 12.15 1.53 4.00
C TRP A 429 12.66 0.32 3.24
N TRP A 430 12.00 0.00 2.13
CA TRP A 430 12.42 -1.02 1.18
C TRP A 430 13.51 -0.48 0.27
N ARG A 431 14.41 -1.34 -0.18
CA ARG A 431 15.41 -1.03 -1.21
C ARG A 431 15.31 -2.02 -2.37
N PRO A 432 14.20 -2.00 -3.10
CA PRO A 432 13.99 -2.88 -4.24
C PRO A 432 14.77 -2.41 -5.46
N TRP A 433 14.69 -3.24 -6.51
CA TRP A 433 15.19 -2.90 -7.83
C TRP A 433 14.19 -3.33 -8.90
N LEU A 434 14.28 -2.69 -10.07
CA LEU A 434 13.51 -3.05 -11.27
C LEU A 434 14.45 -3.32 -12.43
N ARG A 435 14.07 -4.25 -13.29
CA ARG A 435 14.67 -4.43 -14.62
C ARG A 435 14.04 -3.41 -15.56
N VAL A 436 14.88 -2.63 -16.19
CA VAL A 436 14.47 -1.59 -17.13
C VAL A 436 15.05 -1.94 -18.49
N ALA A 437 14.18 -2.16 -19.47
CA ALA A 437 14.59 -2.37 -20.83
C ALA A 437 15.30 -1.11 -21.40
N THR A 438 16.43 -1.30 -22.02
CA THR A 438 17.23 -0.23 -22.61
C THR A 438 17.65 -0.59 -24.03
N PRO A 439 17.79 0.38 -24.94
CA PRO A 439 18.44 0.13 -26.21
C PRO A 439 19.87 -0.36 -25.96
N GLY A 440 20.22 -1.52 -26.47
CA GLY A 440 21.58 -2.06 -26.46
C GLY A 440 22.41 -1.52 -27.63
N ALA A 441 23.70 -1.86 -27.65
CA ALA A 441 24.57 -1.57 -28.81
C ALA A 441 24.07 -2.33 -30.05
N ALA A 442 24.18 -1.70 -31.24
CA ALA A 442 23.79 -2.27 -32.53
C ALA A 442 22.31 -2.76 -32.60
N GLY A 443 21.38 -2.13 -31.86
CA GLY A 443 19.95 -2.46 -31.93
C GLY A 443 19.53 -3.69 -31.13
N THR A 444 20.40 -4.26 -30.31
CA THR A 444 20.06 -5.33 -29.38
C THR A 444 19.27 -4.78 -28.19
N ALA A 445 18.35 -5.59 -27.63
CA ALA A 445 17.70 -5.26 -26.37
C ALA A 445 18.68 -5.46 -25.21
N GLY A 446 18.89 -4.43 -24.42
CA GLY A 446 19.65 -4.49 -23.18
C GLY A 446 18.74 -4.32 -21.97
N GLU A 447 19.22 -4.68 -20.79
CA GLU A 447 18.54 -4.42 -19.52
C GLU A 447 19.46 -3.66 -18.56
N THR A 448 18.85 -2.81 -17.76
CA THR A 448 19.53 -2.13 -16.65
C THR A 448 18.78 -2.40 -15.37
N ARG A 449 19.50 -2.80 -14.33
CA ARG A 449 18.97 -2.88 -12.97
C ARG A 449 18.99 -1.49 -12.34
N VAL A 450 17.82 -0.99 -11.97
CA VAL A 450 17.66 0.29 -11.26
C VAL A 450 17.24 -0.01 -9.84
N THR A 451 18.09 0.32 -8.87
CA THR A 451 17.81 0.21 -7.43
C THR A 451 17.33 1.55 -6.91
N PHE A 452 16.38 1.56 -5.99
CA PHE A 452 15.81 2.76 -5.40
C PHE A 452 15.31 2.48 -3.98
N ASN A 453 14.94 3.51 -3.23
CA ASN A 453 14.29 3.35 -1.94
C ASN A 453 12.78 3.55 -2.09
N ALA A 454 11.98 2.79 -1.33
CA ALA A 454 10.54 2.85 -1.42
C ALA A 454 9.85 2.71 -0.05
N ALA A 455 8.89 3.60 0.24
CA ALA A 455 7.83 3.32 1.18
C ALA A 455 6.70 2.62 0.43
N GLN A 456 6.16 1.52 0.98
CA GLN A 456 5.21 0.67 0.28
C GLN A 456 4.00 0.33 1.15
N GLY A 457 2.81 0.40 0.58
CA GLY A 457 1.56 -0.02 1.21
C GLY A 457 0.69 -0.84 0.27
N ASN A 458 -0.07 -1.76 0.84
CA ASN A 458 -1.03 -2.58 0.12
C ASN A 458 -1.98 -1.71 -0.72
N GLY A 459 -2.36 -2.15 -1.90
CA GLY A 459 -3.19 -1.40 -2.84
C GLY A 459 -2.43 -0.50 -3.80
N GLY A 460 -1.09 -0.49 -3.76
CA GLY A 460 -0.27 0.32 -4.66
C GLY A 460 0.10 1.70 -4.10
N GLN A 461 0.08 1.86 -2.78
CA GLN A 461 0.62 3.05 -2.12
C GLN A 461 2.13 3.01 -2.20
N LYS A 462 2.76 3.94 -2.92
CA LYS A 462 4.20 3.95 -3.12
C LYS A 462 4.77 5.37 -3.06
N ILE A 463 5.90 5.50 -2.37
CA ILE A 463 6.84 6.61 -2.54
C ILE A 463 8.12 5.99 -3.07
N TYR A 464 8.54 6.33 -4.27
CA TYR A 464 9.83 5.94 -4.82
C TYR A 464 10.80 7.11 -4.73
N VAL A 465 11.96 6.88 -4.13
CA VAL A 465 13.08 7.83 -4.09
C VAL A 465 14.21 7.23 -4.92
N VAL A 466 14.50 7.87 -6.05
CA VAL A 466 15.43 7.39 -7.09
C VAL A 466 16.51 8.45 -7.32
N PRO A 467 17.49 8.61 -6.40
CA PRO A 467 18.44 9.73 -6.41
C PRO A 467 19.26 9.83 -7.68
N GLN A 468 19.66 8.70 -8.27
CA GLN A 468 20.48 8.68 -9.49
C GLN A 468 19.80 9.28 -10.72
N TYR A 469 18.49 9.53 -10.65
CA TYR A 469 17.71 10.16 -11.71
C TYR A 469 16.99 11.42 -11.22
N ASP A 470 17.36 11.95 -10.06
CA ASP A 470 16.68 13.11 -9.44
C ASP A 470 15.15 13.00 -9.51
N LEU A 471 14.64 11.81 -9.16
CA LEU A 471 13.23 11.46 -9.24
C LEU A 471 12.67 11.06 -7.88
N VAL A 472 11.56 11.68 -7.50
CA VAL A 472 10.63 11.16 -6.50
C VAL A 472 9.28 10.92 -7.17
N ALA A 473 8.79 9.69 -7.10
CA ALA A 473 7.48 9.33 -7.66
C ALA A 473 6.54 8.86 -6.55
N VAL A 474 5.31 9.33 -6.59
CA VAL A 474 4.25 8.93 -5.66
C VAL A 474 3.13 8.29 -6.44
N PHE A 475 2.66 7.15 -5.94
CA PHE A 475 1.46 6.49 -6.40
C PHE A 475 0.52 6.26 -5.23
N THR A 476 -0.76 6.47 -5.47
CA THR A 476 -1.85 6.00 -4.63
C THR A 476 -2.72 5.06 -5.44
N GLY A 477 -3.31 4.04 -4.83
CA GLY A 477 -4.06 3.05 -5.58
C GLY A 477 -5.03 2.22 -4.74
N GLY A 478 -5.87 1.47 -5.41
CA GLY A 478 -6.92 0.62 -4.85
C GLY A 478 -6.77 -0.87 -5.16
N ALA A 479 -5.63 -1.31 -5.72
CA ALA A 479 -5.34 -2.72 -6.04
C ALA A 479 -5.01 -3.53 -4.77
N TYR A 480 -5.94 -3.53 -3.80
CA TYR A 480 -5.75 -4.20 -2.51
C TYR A 480 -5.71 -5.72 -2.67
N ASN A 481 -4.72 -6.35 -2.04
CA ASN A 481 -4.51 -7.81 -2.04
C ASN A 481 -4.35 -8.40 -3.46
N ALA A 482 -3.90 -7.60 -4.43
CA ALA A 482 -3.63 -8.06 -5.78
C ALA A 482 -2.18 -8.55 -5.91
N ASP A 483 -1.98 -9.58 -6.71
CA ASP A 483 -0.66 -10.07 -7.09
C ASP A 483 0.01 -9.04 -8.01
N GLY A 484 1.05 -8.40 -7.49
CA GLY A 484 1.73 -7.31 -8.16
C GLY A 484 0.97 -5.98 -8.06
N THR A 485 1.68 -4.89 -8.27
CA THR A 485 1.09 -3.56 -8.22
C THR A 485 1.44 -2.76 -9.47
N PRO A 486 0.44 -2.10 -10.10
CA PRO A 486 0.67 -1.28 -11.29
C PRO A 486 1.83 -0.28 -11.18
N PRO A 487 2.11 0.35 -10.03
CA PRO A 487 3.24 1.27 -9.89
C PRO A 487 4.60 0.72 -10.31
N ASN A 488 4.90 -0.55 -9.98
CA ASN A 488 6.18 -1.16 -10.39
C ASN A 488 6.26 -1.32 -11.92
N ALA A 489 5.17 -1.76 -12.55
CA ALA A 489 5.09 -1.89 -14.01
C ALA A 489 5.21 -0.52 -14.70
N ILE A 490 4.53 0.51 -14.20
CA ILE A 490 4.60 1.87 -14.71
C ILE A 490 6.03 2.41 -14.60
N MET A 491 6.68 2.25 -13.43
CA MET A 491 8.08 2.65 -13.25
C MET A 491 8.99 1.95 -14.25
N ALA A 492 8.88 0.62 -14.40
CA ALA A 492 9.77 -0.18 -15.24
C ALA A 492 9.57 0.06 -16.74
N THR A 493 8.33 0.36 -17.19
CA THR A 493 8.00 0.37 -18.63
C THR A 493 7.69 1.76 -19.19
N ALA A 494 7.29 2.72 -18.36
CA ALA A 494 6.92 4.06 -18.83
C ALA A 494 7.87 5.15 -18.35
N ILE A 495 8.38 5.10 -17.12
CA ILE A 495 9.13 6.20 -16.49
C ILE A 495 10.64 5.98 -16.60
N LEU A 496 11.16 4.92 -15.98
CA LEU A 496 12.61 4.68 -15.87
C LEU A 496 13.31 4.50 -17.22
N PRO A 497 12.74 3.87 -18.27
CA PRO A 497 13.42 3.74 -19.56
C PRO A 497 13.84 5.09 -20.15
N ARG A 498 13.03 6.13 -19.99
CA ARG A 498 13.34 7.49 -20.47
C ARG A 498 14.51 8.11 -19.74
N LEU A 499 14.54 7.97 -18.42
CA LEU A 499 15.61 8.52 -17.58
C LEU A 499 16.94 7.79 -17.76
N VAL A 500 16.89 6.45 -17.88
CA VAL A 500 18.08 5.63 -18.18
C VAL A 500 18.67 5.99 -19.54
N ALA A 501 17.84 6.16 -20.57
CA ALA A 501 18.30 6.54 -21.90
C ALA A 501 18.96 7.93 -21.91
N ALA A 502 18.35 8.91 -21.23
CA ALA A 502 18.88 10.26 -21.14
C ALA A 502 20.23 10.30 -20.40
N SER A 503 20.37 9.57 -19.28
CA SER A 503 21.64 9.54 -18.52
C SER A 503 22.78 8.92 -19.33
N ARG A 504 22.51 7.88 -20.11
CA ARG A 504 23.50 7.25 -21.00
C ARG A 504 23.91 8.19 -22.14
N GLY A 505 22.96 8.93 -22.73
CA GLY A 505 23.23 9.94 -23.75
C GLY A 505 24.15 11.05 -23.24
N ALA A 506 23.89 11.55 -22.03
CA ALA A 506 24.73 12.56 -21.38
C ALA A 506 26.16 12.03 -21.09
N ALA A 507 26.29 10.80 -20.61
CA ALA A 507 27.59 10.18 -20.36
C ALA A 507 28.40 9.97 -21.66
N ALA A 508 27.74 9.54 -22.74
CA ALA A 508 28.38 9.39 -24.05
C ALA A 508 28.81 10.72 -24.67
N GLY A 509 28.04 11.80 -24.47
CA GLY A 509 28.39 13.15 -24.87
C GLY A 509 29.64 13.66 -24.13
N ALA A 510 29.64 13.54 -22.80
CA ALA A 510 30.77 13.93 -21.98
C ALA A 510 32.09 13.16 -22.30
N ALA A 511 31.95 11.87 -22.63
CA ALA A 511 33.10 11.06 -23.04
C ALA A 511 33.68 11.46 -24.42
N ARG A 512 32.88 12.04 -25.31
CA ARG A 512 33.31 12.56 -26.62
C ARG A 512 33.96 13.93 -26.54
N GLU A 513 33.58 14.73 -25.52
CA GLU A 513 34.12 16.06 -25.27
C GLU A 513 35.40 16.05 -24.43
N ALA A 514 35.77 14.95 -23.81
CA ALA A 514 37.01 14.82 -23.05
C ALA A 514 38.20 14.91 -24.04
N PRO A 515 39.15 15.87 -23.86
CA PRO A 515 40.29 15.99 -24.74
C PRO A 515 41.13 14.73 -24.70
N ALA A 516 41.54 14.24 -25.89
CA ALA A 516 42.45 13.11 -26.02
C ALA A 516 43.71 13.41 -25.18
N ARG A 517 43.98 12.57 -24.16
CA ARG A 517 45.25 12.67 -23.44
C ARG A 517 46.36 12.38 -24.45
N THR A 518 47.02 13.41 -24.89
CA THR A 518 48.29 13.30 -25.62
C THR A 518 49.32 12.72 -24.65
N HIS A 519 49.71 11.46 -24.84
CA HIS A 519 50.89 10.88 -24.20
C HIS A 519 52.11 11.69 -24.65
N PRO A 520 52.94 12.25 -23.78
CA PRO A 520 54.20 12.76 -24.20
C PRO A 520 55.05 11.59 -24.73
N ALA A 521 55.56 11.74 -25.96
CA ALA A 521 56.48 10.80 -26.56
C ALA A 521 57.72 10.66 -25.64
N ALA A 522 58.07 9.43 -25.32
CA ALA A 522 59.31 9.12 -24.61
C ALA A 522 60.49 9.67 -25.42
N ALA A 523 61.23 10.66 -24.90
CA ALA A 523 62.49 11.08 -25.43
C ALA A 523 63.49 9.95 -25.28
N SER A 524 63.96 9.39 -26.39
CA SER A 524 65.14 8.56 -26.47
C SER A 524 66.36 9.46 -26.34
N GLU A 525 67.06 9.40 -25.23
CA GLU A 525 68.41 9.97 -25.14
C GLU A 525 69.43 9.01 -25.76
N PRO A 526 70.56 9.57 -26.31
CA PRO A 526 71.56 8.84 -27.09
C PRO A 526 72.53 7.97 -26.26
#